data_a34361afbe36b4d404d4e93fda5d1887
#
_entry.id   a34361afbe36b4d404d4e93fda5d1887
#
_cell.length_a   1.000
_cell.length_b   1.000
_cell.length_c   1.000
_cell.angle_alpha   90.00
_cell.angle_beta   90.00
_cell.angle_gamma   90.00
#
_symmetry.space_group_name_H-M   'P 1'
#
loop_
_entity.id
_entity.type
_entity.pdbx_description
1 polymer ?
#
loop_
_entity_poly.entity_id
_entity_poly.type
_entity_poly.pdbx_seq_one_letter_code
_entity_poly.pdbx_strand_id
1 'polypeptide(L)'
;MAVAERKEWYLEYEITINRAGLLGDISSLLGMLGISIVTINGVDQGKRGLLIKTDKLEKVERFEQIVKEINEIDITKLRIPELRDRLAAV
;
A
#
# COMPACT_ATOMS: atom_id res chain seq x y z
N MET A 1 28.38 18.52 2.20
CA MET A 1 26.94 18.43 2.42
C MET A 1 26.57 17.00 2.82
N ALA A 2 25.75 16.87 3.82
CA ALA A 2 25.35 15.56 4.30
C ALA A 2 24.29 14.94 3.38
N VAL A 3 24.39 13.64 3.16
CA VAL A 3 23.37 12.86 2.47
C VAL A 3 22.35 12.44 3.49
N ALA A 4 21.07 12.72 3.23
CA ALA A 4 20.00 12.34 4.12
C ALA A 4 19.55 10.91 3.83
N GLU A 5 19.48 10.09 4.87
CA GLU A 5 18.85 8.78 4.76
C GLU A 5 17.35 8.93 4.83
N ARG A 6 16.67 8.20 3.96
CA ARG A 6 15.21 8.06 4.02
C ARG A 6 14.87 6.63 4.32
N LYS A 7 13.95 6.43 5.25
CA LYS A 7 13.45 5.12 5.61
C LYS A 7 12.10 4.90 4.98
N GLU A 8 11.96 3.81 4.27
CA GLU A 8 10.73 3.46 3.60
C GLU A 8 10.32 2.04 3.95
N TRP A 9 9.05 1.86 4.23
CA TRP A 9 8.45 0.57 4.51
C TRP A 9 7.71 0.09 3.28
N TYR A 10 7.92 -1.15 2.90
CA TYR A 10 7.26 -1.80 1.77
C TYR A 10 6.32 -2.88 2.28
N LEU A 11 5.11 -2.89 1.75
CA LEU A 11 4.10 -3.88 2.10
C LEU A 11 3.43 -4.37 0.83
N GLU A 12 3.11 -5.64 0.80
CA GLU A 12 2.43 -6.26 -0.32
C GLU A 12 1.09 -6.82 0.13
N TYR A 13 0.06 -6.57 -0.66
CA TYR A 13 -1.30 -7.03 -0.42
C TYR A 13 -1.84 -7.72 -1.66
N GLU A 14 -2.79 -8.62 -1.44
CA GLU A 14 -3.65 -9.16 -2.47
C GLU A 14 -5.06 -8.64 -2.23
N ILE A 15 -5.67 -8.07 -3.26
CA ILE A 15 -7.00 -7.49 -3.17
C ILE A 15 -7.92 -8.22 -4.12
N THR A 16 -9.08 -8.65 -3.63
CA THR A 16 -10.13 -9.20 -4.46
C THR A 16 -10.98 -8.07 -5.01
N ILE A 17 -11.03 -7.96 -6.33
CA ILE A 17 -11.82 -6.94 -7.02
C ILE A 17 -13.18 -7.56 -7.33
N ASN A 18 -14.16 -7.27 -6.49
CA ASN A 18 -15.50 -7.84 -6.57
C ASN A 18 -16.57 -6.89 -7.11
N ARG A 19 -16.18 -5.64 -7.40
CA ARG A 19 -17.08 -4.65 -8.03
C ARG A 19 -16.28 -3.64 -8.83
N ALA A 20 -16.96 -3.01 -9.77
CA ALA A 20 -16.36 -1.91 -10.54
C ALA A 20 -16.03 -0.73 -9.62
N GLY A 21 -14.89 -0.08 -9.86
CA GLY A 21 -14.47 1.09 -9.11
C GLY A 21 -13.75 0.79 -7.79
N LEU A 22 -13.71 -0.46 -7.33
CA LEU A 22 -13.05 -0.81 -6.07
C LEU A 22 -11.58 -0.43 -6.06
N LEU A 23 -10.88 -0.73 -7.15
CA LEU A 23 -9.45 -0.41 -7.25
C LEU A 23 -9.21 1.10 -7.21
N GLY A 24 -10.09 1.88 -7.85
CA GLY A 24 -10.04 3.34 -7.78
C GLY A 24 -10.27 3.85 -6.36
N ASP A 25 -11.21 3.27 -5.63
CA ASP A 25 -11.49 3.64 -4.25
C ASP A 25 -10.30 3.38 -3.34
N ILE A 26 -9.67 2.22 -3.49
CA ILE A 26 -8.46 1.86 -2.72
C ILE A 26 -7.31 2.79 -3.06
N SER A 27 -7.09 3.08 -4.34
CA SER A 27 -6.04 4.00 -4.78
C SER A 27 -6.26 5.41 -4.24
N SER A 28 -7.50 5.88 -4.23
CA SER A 28 -7.85 7.18 -3.66
C SER A 28 -7.60 7.24 -2.16
N LEU A 29 -7.96 6.18 -1.44
CA LEU A 29 -7.71 6.09 0.00
C LEU A 29 -6.22 6.14 0.31
N LEU A 30 -5.41 5.39 -0.41
CA LEU A 30 -3.96 5.40 -0.25
C LEU A 30 -3.39 6.79 -0.51
N GLY A 31 -3.84 7.45 -1.56
CA GLY A 31 -3.42 8.82 -1.88
C GLY A 31 -3.79 9.81 -0.78
N MET A 32 -4.97 9.72 -0.22
CA MET A 32 -5.42 10.57 0.88
C MET A 32 -4.59 10.37 2.15
N LEU A 33 -4.12 9.16 2.38
CA LEU A 33 -3.27 8.82 3.53
C LEU A 33 -1.80 9.13 3.29
N GLY A 34 -1.42 9.55 2.09
CA GLY A 34 -0.03 9.81 1.75
C GLY A 34 0.82 8.56 1.56
N ILE A 35 0.20 7.45 1.19
CA ILE A 35 0.87 6.19 0.91
C ILE A 35 1.07 6.08 -0.60
N SER A 36 2.30 5.76 -1.02
CA SER A 36 2.61 5.61 -2.44
C SER A 36 2.35 4.20 -2.93
N ILE A 37 1.75 4.09 -4.11
CA ILE A 37 1.59 2.81 -4.80
C ILE A 37 2.83 2.61 -5.66
N VAL A 38 3.52 1.48 -5.45
CA VAL A 38 4.69 1.13 -6.26
C VAL A 38 4.25 0.41 -7.52
N THR A 39 3.47 -0.65 -7.35
CA THR A 39 2.91 -1.40 -8.48
C THR A 39 1.54 -1.97 -8.14
N ILE A 40 0.75 -2.16 -9.19
CA ILE A 40 -0.49 -2.94 -9.14
C ILE A 40 -0.39 -3.98 -10.25
N ASN A 41 -0.43 -5.25 -9.87
CA ASN A 41 -0.28 -6.36 -10.81
C ASN A 41 -1.51 -7.26 -10.80
N GLY A 42 -1.85 -7.81 -11.96
CA GLY A 42 -2.83 -8.87 -12.04
C GLY A 42 -2.23 -10.17 -11.51
N VAL A 43 -2.86 -10.76 -10.51
CA VAL A 43 -2.41 -12.04 -9.92
C VAL A 43 -3.25 -13.17 -10.47
N ASP A 44 -4.56 -13.00 -10.48
CA ASP A 44 -5.53 -13.95 -10.94
C ASP A 44 -6.79 -13.22 -11.36
N GLN A 45 -7.74 -13.91 -11.97
CA GLN A 45 -9.00 -13.31 -12.36
C GLN A 45 -9.72 -12.74 -11.13
N GLY A 46 -10.04 -11.46 -11.18
CA GLY A 46 -10.67 -10.78 -10.06
C GLY A 46 -9.77 -10.43 -8.90
N LYS A 47 -8.46 -10.69 -9.00
CA LYS A 47 -7.50 -10.35 -7.96
C LYS A 47 -6.38 -9.49 -8.48
N ARG A 48 -5.85 -8.62 -7.61
CA ARG A 48 -4.71 -7.76 -7.92
C ARG A 48 -3.70 -7.79 -6.78
N GLY A 49 -2.44 -7.85 -7.15
CA GLY A 49 -1.35 -7.63 -6.22
C GLY A 49 -1.08 -6.13 -6.08
N LEU A 50 -0.98 -5.65 -4.86
CA LEU A 50 -0.72 -4.26 -4.55
C LEU A 50 0.57 -4.15 -3.74
N LEU A 51 1.56 -3.48 -4.30
CA LEU A 51 2.79 -3.14 -3.57
C LEU A 51 2.77 -1.66 -3.25
N ILE A 52 2.86 -1.34 -1.98
CA ILE A 52 2.86 0.04 -1.49
C ILE A 52 4.15 0.35 -0.74
N LYS A 53 4.45 1.62 -0.61
CA LYS A 53 5.54 2.11 0.24
C LYS A 53 5.07 3.31 1.05
N THR A 54 5.62 3.43 2.25
CA THR A 54 5.34 4.56 3.12
C THR A 54 6.58 4.93 3.94
N ASP A 55 6.66 6.18 4.33
CA ASP A 55 7.68 6.69 5.25
C ASP A 55 7.31 6.43 6.72
N LYS A 56 6.03 6.14 7.00
CA LYS A 56 5.51 5.94 8.35
C LYS A 56 4.54 4.78 8.38
N LEU A 57 4.81 3.80 9.24
CA LEU A 57 3.92 2.64 9.42
C LEU A 57 2.53 3.02 9.94
N GLU A 58 2.42 4.12 10.68
CA GLU A 58 1.14 4.63 11.17
C GLU A 58 0.11 4.84 10.06
N LYS A 59 0.57 5.29 8.89
CA LYS A 59 -0.29 5.48 7.72
C LYS A 59 -0.88 4.17 7.24
N VAL A 60 -0.05 3.12 7.22
CA VAL A 60 -0.48 1.79 6.80
C VAL A 60 -1.42 1.17 7.82
N GLU A 61 -1.17 1.34 9.10
CA GLU A 61 -2.06 0.87 10.15
C GLU A 61 -3.44 1.49 10.01
N ARG A 62 -3.49 2.79 9.72
CA ARG A 62 -4.75 3.48 9.47
C ARG A 62 -5.46 2.97 8.23
N PHE A 63 -4.71 2.73 7.15
CA PHE A 63 -5.25 2.12 5.94
C PHE A 63 -5.89 0.76 6.23
N GLU A 64 -5.16 -0.11 6.94
CA GLU A 64 -5.66 -1.44 7.29
C GLU A 64 -6.91 -1.36 8.18
N GLN A 65 -6.95 -0.41 9.11
CA GLN A 65 -8.10 -0.21 9.98
C GLN A 65 -9.34 0.23 9.18
N ILE A 66 -9.17 1.18 8.27
CA ILE A 66 -10.28 1.66 7.43
C ILE A 66 -10.81 0.55 6.53
N VAL A 67 -9.90 -0.21 5.92
CA VAL A 67 -10.28 -1.34 5.05
C VAL A 67 -11.05 -2.40 5.84
N LYS A 68 -10.66 -2.68 7.06
CA LYS A 68 -11.37 -3.62 7.94
C LYS A 68 -12.81 -3.20 8.23
N GLU A 69 -13.04 -1.90 8.35
CA GLU A 69 -14.37 -1.36 8.63
C GLU A 69 -15.29 -1.41 7.40
N ILE A 70 -14.71 -1.52 6.21
CA ILE A 70 -15.46 -1.62 4.97
C ILE A 70 -15.61 -3.09 4.58
N ASN A 71 -16.76 -3.67 4.89
CA ASN A 71 -17.02 -5.10 4.70
C ASN A 71 -16.94 -5.60 3.25
N GLU A 72 -17.03 -4.70 2.28
CA GLU A 72 -17.00 -5.06 0.85
C GLU A 72 -15.58 -5.15 0.29
N ILE A 73 -14.56 -4.78 1.07
CA ILE A 73 -13.18 -4.87 0.65
C ILE A 73 -12.56 -6.13 1.24
N ASP A 74 -12.12 -7.03 0.36
CA ASP A 74 -11.40 -8.24 0.74
C ASP A 74 -9.93 -8.06 0.40
N ILE A 75 -9.10 -7.95 1.43
CA ILE A 75 -7.66 -7.68 1.30
C ILE A 75 -6.87 -8.60 2.22
N THR A 76 -5.81 -9.16 1.70
CA THR A 76 -4.90 -10.03 2.44
C THR A 76 -3.49 -9.47 2.38
N LYS A 77 -2.86 -9.32 3.53
CA LYS A 77 -1.45 -8.93 3.61
C LYS A 77 -0.58 -10.13 3.28
N LEU A 78 0.23 -10.02 2.22
CA LEU A 78 1.11 -11.09 1.78
C LEU A 78 2.49 -11.02 2.40
N ARG A 79 2.96 -9.83 2.73
CA ARG A 79 4.28 -9.61 3.32
C ARG A 79 4.20 -8.75 4.55
N ILE A 80 5.08 -9.06 5.51
CA ILE A 80 5.36 -8.15 6.62
C ILE A 80 6.07 -6.91 6.10
N PRO A 81 5.99 -5.78 6.82
CA PRO A 81 6.70 -4.58 6.42
C PRO A 81 8.20 -4.82 6.27
N GLU A 82 8.75 -4.37 5.16
CA GLU A 82 10.16 -4.38 4.88
C GLU A 82 10.68 -2.96 4.92
N LEU A 83 11.63 -2.70 5.81
CA LEU A 83 12.27 -1.40 5.90
C LEU A 83 13.41 -1.32 4.89
N ARG A 84 13.42 -0.28 4.10
CA ARG A 84 14.54 0.04 3.21
C ARG A 84 15.07 1.41 3.52
N ASP A 85 16.38 1.50 3.65
CA ASP A 85 17.08 2.76 3.80
C ASP A 85 17.50 3.25 2.41
N ARG A 86 17.23 4.52 2.15
CA ARG A 86 17.60 5.16 0.89
C ARG A 86 18.40 6.41 1.18
N LEU A 87 19.47 6.59 0.43
CA LEU A 87 20.22 7.83 0.46
C LEU A 87 19.58 8.82 -0.50
N ALA A 88 19.21 9.98 0.01
CA ALA A 88 18.67 11.03 -0.84
C ALA A 88 19.81 11.65 -1.63
N ALA A 89 19.61 11.80 -2.94
CA ALA A 89 20.53 12.55 -3.79
C ALA A 89 20.52 14.01 -3.39
N VAL A 90 21.68 14.59 -3.33
CA VAL A 90 21.86 15.96 -2.92
C VAL A 90 22.22 16.83 -4.12
#